data_c15abdc66921043d2866b016c68f1c87
#
_entry.id   c15abdc66921043d2866b016c68f1c87
#
_cell.length_a   1.000
_cell.length_b   1.000
_cell.length_c   1.000
_cell.angle_alpha   90.00
_cell.angle_beta   90.00
_cell.angle_gamma   90.00
#
_symmetry.space_group_name_H-M   'P 1'
#
loop_
_entity.id
_entity.type
_entity.pdbx_description
1 polymer ?
#
loop_
_entity_poly.entity_id
_entity_poly.type
_entity_poly.pdbx_seq_one_letter_code
_entity_poly.pdbx_strand_id
1 'polypeptide(L)'
;MNIKITLRRAFLGFVVTLAATASLAGCAEIEVPLAEPYEPAHLESTGPDQPARVILTEEAQHRVQLQTTLVKPHGADVSLDHAALVYDKKGKPWVFTVIGPLTYLRAAVGIKEVNEYNVVILSSGPPAGTEVVTVGAIELWGTELEIAGKH
;
A
#
# COMPACT_ATOMS: atom_id res chain seq x y z
N MET A 1 58.71 63.97 -55.85
CA MET A 1 59.33 64.81 -54.80
C MET A 1 59.00 64.11 -53.49
N ASN A 2 59.94 63.26 -53.11
CA ASN A 2 60.60 63.22 -51.80
C ASN A 2 59.62 63.44 -50.63
N ILE A 3 59.53 62.59 -49.66
CA ILE A 3 60.51 62.24 -48.64
C ILE A 3 59.85 61.11 -47.78
N LYS A 4 60.40 59.97 -47.71
CA LYS A 4 61.03 59.23 -46.63
C LYS A 4 60.87 59.83 -45.25
N ILE A 5 60.56 58.95 -44.31
CA ILE A 5 61.13 58.75 -42.97
C ILE A 5 60.24 57.86 -42.21
N THR A 6 60.49 56.62 -42.07
CA THR A 6 61.39 55.89 -41.17
C THR A 6 61.05 56.14 -39.68
N LEU A 7 60.78 55.08 -39.01
CA LEU A 7 61.40 54.60 -37.80
C LEU A 7 60.58 54.58 -36.50
N ARG A 8 60.34 53.42 -36.11
CA ARG A 8 60.85 52.82 -34.86
C ARG A 8 59.99 52.92 -33.56
N ARG A 9 59.80 51.74 -33.10
CA ARG A 9 59.88 51.36 -31.69
C ARG A 9 58.68 51.79 -30.86
N ALA A 10 58.15 51.01 -30.08
CA ALA A 10 58.41 49.78 -29.40
C ALA A 10 57.34 49.59 -28.37
N PHE A 11 57.09 48.37 -28.16
CA PHE A 11 56.77 47.85 -26.85
C PHE A 11 55.56 48.47 -26.04
N LEU A 12 54.58 47.81 -25.80
CA LEU A 12 54.48 46.92 -24.63
C LEU A 12 53.19 46.12 -24.72
N GLY A 13 53.34 44.83 -24.78
CA GLY A 13 52.24 43.92 -24.64
C GLY A 13 51.63 44.08 -23.27
N PHE A 14 50.36 44.19 -23.26
CA PHE A 14 49.58 43.91 -22.07
C PHE A 14 48.61 42.81 -22.46
N VAL A 15 49.09 41.58 -22.31
CA VAL A 15 48.23 40.38 -22.37
C VAL A 15 47.44 40.36 -21.09
N VAL A 16 46.23 40.86 -21.14
CA VAL A 16 45.25 40.61 -20.05
C VAL A 16 44.68 39.23 -20.27
N THR A 17 45.30 38.25 -19.64
CA THR A 17 44.71 36.92 -19.47
C THR A 17 43.55 37.03 -18.51
N LEU A 18 42.35 37.11 -19.07
CA LEU A 18 41.11 36.98 -18.33
C LEU A 18 40.96 35.49 -17.94
N ALA A 19 41.45 35.16 -16.77
CA ALA A 19 41.19 33.85 -16.17
C ALA A 19 39.71 33.76 -15.82
N ALA A 20 38.93 33.14 -16.69
CA ALA A 20 37.57 32.73 -16.38
C ALA A 20 37.63 31.59 -15.36
N THR A 21 37.52 31.92 -14.07
CA THR A 21 37.26 30.94 -13.03
C THR A 21 35.84 30.44 -13.20
N ALA A 22 35.70 29.31 -13.89
CA ALA A 22 34.45 28.54 -13.90
C ALA A 22 34.22 28.02 -12.47
N SER A 23 33.38 28.70 -11.72
CA SER A 23 32.84 28.19 -10.46
C SER A 23 31.95 27.01 -10.81
N LEU A 24 32.48 25.80 -10.71
CA LEU A 24 31.69 24.58 -10.63
C LEU A 24 30.89 24.69 -9.34
N ALA A 25 29.66 25.20 -9.46
CA ALA A 25 28.69 25.04 -8.42
C ALA A 25 28.44 23.54 -8.27
N GLY A 26 29.11 22.92 -7.31
CA GLY A 26 28.85 21.54 -6.94
C GLY A 26 27.38 21.46 -6.58
N CYS A 27 26.62 20.67 -7.32
CA CYS A 27 25.33 20.18 -6.83
C CYS A 27 25.64 19.45 -5.53
N ALA A 28 25.32 20.07 -4.39
CA ALA A 28 25.27 19.35 -3.14
C ALA A 28 24.22 18.25 -3.33
N GLU A 29 24.66 17.04 -3.38
CA GLU A 29 23.82 15.86 -3.37
C GLU A 29 23.10 15.91 -2.02
N ILE A 30 21.82 16.29 -2.05
CA ILE A 30 20.97 16.24 -0.87
C ILE A 30 20.75 14.75 -0.63
N GLU A 31 21.50 14.18 0.31
CA GLU A 31 21.16 12.88 0.86
C GLU A 31 19.79 13.02 1.55
N VAL A 32 18.74 12.75 0.78
CA VAL A 32 17.42 12.55 1.36
C VAL A 32 17.53 11.27 2.20
N PRO A 33 17.37 11.33 3.53
CA PRO A 33 17.32 10.12 4.32
C PRO A 33 16.28 9.21 3.68
N LEU A 34 16.67 8.01 3.27
CA LEU A 34 15.73 6.99 2.85
C LEU A 34 14.80 6.78 4.05
N ALA A 35 13.57 7.29 3.93
CA ALA A 35 12.54 6.98 4.90
C ALA A 35 12.44 5.45 4.96
N GLU A 36 12.45 4.90 6.15
CA GLU A 36 12.23 3.46 6.31
C GLU A 36 10.97 3.07 5.55
N PRO A 37 10.97 1.93 4.84
CA PRO A 37 9.80 1.49 4.10
C PRO A 37 8.60 1.43 5.07
N TYR A 38 7.57 2.20 4.77
CA TYR A 38 6.33 2.15 5.55
C TYR A 38 5.68 0.78 5.37
N GLU A 39 5.61 0.02 6.44
CA GLU A 39 4.91 -1.27 6.46
C GLU A 39 3.49 -1.07 7.00
N PRO A 40 2.47 -1.02 6.13
CA PRO A 40 1.08 -0.76 6.52
C PRO A 40 0.45 -1.92 7.28
N ALA A 41 1.01 -3.11 7.14
CA ALA A 41 0.51 -4.33 7.76
C ALA A 41 1.62 -5.37 7.92
N HIS A 42 1.41 -6.31 8.83
CA HIS A 42 2.20 -7.53 8.91
C HIS A 42 1.29 -8.77 9.07
N LEU A 43 1.84 -9.94 8.76
CA LEU A 43 1.13 -11.21 8.91
C LEU A 43 1.68 -11.99 10.09
N GLU A 44 0.77 -12.55 10.88
CA GLU A 44 1.10 -13.57 11.88
C GLU A 44 0.56 -14.93 11.42
N SER A 45 1.43 -15.92 11.35
CA SER A 45 1.03 -17.28 11.03
C SER A 45 0.15 -17.86 12.14
N THR A 46 -0.94 -18.50 11.76
CA THR A 46 -1.81 -19.24 12.68
C THR A 46 -1.55 -20.75 12.65
N GLY A 47 -0.73 -21.20 11.70
CA GLY A 47 -0.36 -22.60 11.53
C GLY A 47 -0.16 -22.99 10.06
N PRO A 48 0.32 -24.20 9.79
CA PRO A 48 0.44 -24.70 8.42
C PRO A 48 -0.93 -24.70 7.71
N ASP A 49 -0.95 -24.20 6.48
CA ASP A 49 -2.14 -24.16 5.61
C ASP A 49 -3.36 -23.42 6.20
N GLN A 50 -3.16 -22.64 7.25
CA GLN A 50 -4.18 -21.79 7.84
C GLN A 50 -4.06 -20.34 7.33
N PRO A 51 -5.18 -19.60 7.23
CA PRO A 51 -5.14 -18.17 6.95
C PRO A 51 -4.29 -17.44 8.00
N ALA A 52 -3.43 -16.53 7.57
CA ALA A 52 -2.67 -15.70 8.49
C ALA A 52 -3.55 -14.60 9.10
N ARG A 53 -3.19 -14.15 10.29
CA ARG A 53 -3.75 -12.91 10.84
C ARG A 53 -3.14 -11.73 10.11
N VAL A 54 -3.98 -10.83 9.63
CA VAL A 54 -3.57 -9.55 9.07
C VAL A 54 -3.67 -8.51 10.18
N ILE A 55 -2.56 -7.90 10.53
CA ILE A 55 -2.50 -6.84 11.54
C ILE A 55 -2.16 -5.54 10.82
N LEU A 56 -3.08 -4.58 10.85
CA LEU A 56 -2.89 -3.26 10.23
C LEU A 56 -2.28 -2.26 11.22
N THR A 57 -1.63 -1.24 10.69
CA THR A 57 -1.40 -0.01 11.45
C THR A 57 -2.69 0.82 11.50
N GLU A 58 -2.83 1.71 12.50
CA GLU A 58 -3.97 2.65 12.58
C GLU A 58 -4.08 3.51 11.32
N GLU A 59 -2.94 3.96 10.80
CA GLU A 59 -2.89 4.74 9.57
C GLU A 59 -3.40 3.95 8.36
N ALA A 60 -3.02 2.68 8.22
CA ALA A 60 -3.48 1.83 7.14
C ALA A 60 -5.00 1.59 7.25
N GLN A 61 -5.52 1.29 8.44
CA GLN A 61 -6.95 1.12 8.66
C GLN A 61 -7.73 2.39 8.27
N HIS A 62 -7.24 3.56 8.71
CA HIS A 62 -7.86 4.84 8.36
C HIS A 62 -7.80 5.13 6.86
N ARG A 63 -6.69 4.81 6.21
CA ARG A 63 -6.49 5.04 4.77
C ARG A 63 -7.46 4.23 3.91
N VAL A 64 -7.73 2.97 4.26
CA VAL A 64 -8.69 2.11 3.56
C VAL A 64 -10.14 2.36 3.99
N GLN A 65 -10.37 3.22 4.99
CA GLN A 65 -11.70 3.52 5.54
C GLN A 65 -12.47 2.26 5.92
N LEU A 66 -11.80 1.32 6.58
CA LEU A 66 -12.34 0.02 6.90
C LEU A 66 -13.64 0.14 7.69
N GLN A 67 -14.67 -0.58 7.24
CA GLN A 67 -15.97 -0.65 7.91
C GLN A 67 -16.34 -2.11 8.19
N THR A 68 -17.11 -2.30 9.21
CA THR A 68 -17.52 -3.62 9.69
C THR A 68 -19.03 -3.68 9.91
N THR A 69 -19.57 -4.88 9.94
CA THR A 69 -20.94 -5.16 10.35
C THR A 69 -20.98 -6.47 11.13
N LEU A 70 -22.07 -6.70 11.86
CA LEU A 70 -22.27 -7.94 12.58
C LEU A 70 -22.96 -8.98 11.68
N VAL A 71 -22.50 -10.22 11.77
CA VAL A 71 -23.23 -11.37 11.26
C VAL A 71 -24.56 -11.47 12.04
N LYS A 72 -25.67 -11.52 11.32
CA LYS A 72 -27.01 -11.50 11.89
C LYS A 72 -27.63 -12.89 11.93
N PRO A 73 -28.45 -13.23 12.94
CA PRO A 73 -29.23 -14.45 12.90
C PRO A 73 -30.27 -14.41 11.78
N HIS A 74 -30.49 -15.53 11.10
CA HIS A 74 -31.51 -15.70 10.07
C HIS A 74 -32.17 -17.07 10.16
N GLY A 75 -33.18 -17.19 11.01
CA GLY A 75 -33.81 -18.48 11.37
C GLY A 75 -32.79 -19.43 12.00
N ALA A 76 -32.56 -20.58 11.40
CA ALA A 76 -31.55 -21.54 11.83
C ALA A 76 -30.16 -21.25 11.25
N ASP A 77 -30.06 -20.34 10.28
CA ASP A 77 -28.87 -19.93 9.59
C ASP A 77 -28.37 -18.55 10.09
N VAL A 78 -27.37 -18.00 9.45
CA VAL A 78 -26.89 -16.64 9.67
C VAL A 78 -26.84 -15.89 8.36
N SER A 79 -26.86 -14.57 8.44
CA SER A 79 -26.78 -13.71 7.26
C SER A 79 -25.76 -12.58 7.44
N LEU A 80 -25.24 -12.09 6.31
CA LEU A 80 -24.34 -10.95 6.25
C LEU A 80 -24.56 -10.17 4.96
N ASP A 81 -23.95 -9.01 4.88
CA ASP A 81 -23.92 -8.19 3.67
C ASP A 81 -22.99 -8.82 2.62
N HIS A 82 -23.45 -8.87 1.37
CA HIS A 82 -22.64 -9.37 0.25
C HIS A 82 -21.29 -8.65 0.11
N ALA A 83 -21.21 -7.37 0.51
CA ALA A 83 -19.97 -6.59 0.50
C ALA A 83 -18.86 -7.18 1.39
N ALA A 84 -19.21 -8.03 2.35
CA ALA A 84 -18.21 -8.72 3.18
C ALA A 84 -17.52 -9.89 2.47
N LEU A 85 -18.04 -10.37 1.34
CA LEU A 85 -17.49 -11.53 0.65
C LEU A 85 -16.25 -11.18 -0.16
N VAL A 86 -15.21 -11.98 0.01
CA VAL A 86 -14.07 -12.06 -0.89
C VAL A 86 -13.95 -13.46 -1.46
N TYR A 87 -13.44 -13.57 -2.68
CA TYR A 87 -13.30 -14.86 -3.36
C TYR A 87 -11.84 -15.15 -3.65
N ASP A 88 -11.40 -16.36 -3.34
CA ASP A 88 -10.05 -16.79 -3.72
C ASP A 88 -9.96 -17.12 -5.21
N LYS A 89 -8.75 -17.46 -5.68
CA LYS A 89 -8.47 -17.81 -7.09
C LYS A 89 -9.25 -19.02 -7.58
N LYS A 90 -9.81 -19.82 -6.66
CA LYS A 90 -10.64 -21.00 -6.97
C LYS A 90 -12.15 -20.69 -6.89
N GLY A 91 -12.50 -19.43 -6.60
CA GLY A 91 -13.88 -19.00 -6.42
C GLY A 91 -14.49 -19.40 -5.07
N LYS A 92 -13.68 -19.83 -4.10
CA LYS A 92 -14.16 -20.13 -2.76
C LYS A 92 -14.43 -18.83 -2.01
N PRO A 93 -15.62 -18.66 -1.39
CA PRO A 93 -15.97 -17.46 -0.64
C PRO A 93 -15.36 -17.47 0.77
N TRP A 94 -14.95 -16.28 1.21
CA TRP A 94 -14.37 -15.98 2.51
C TRP A 94 -14.91 -14.65 3.03
N VAL A 95 -14.80 -14.44 4.33
CA VAL A 95 -15.01 -13.14 4.98
C VAL A 95 -13.83 -12.85 5.89
N PHE A 96 -13.53 -11.57 6.15
CA PHE A 96 -12.58 -11.19 7.19
C PHE A 96 -13.34 -10.89 8.48
N THR A 97 -13.03 -11.63 9.53
CA THR A 97 -13.55 -11.43 10.89
C THR A 97 -12.61 -10.54 11.67
N VAL A 98 -13.16 -9.66 12.50
CA VAL A 98 -12.39 -8.88 13.47
C VAL A 98 -12.14 -9.74 14.70
N ILE A 99 -10.88 -10.00 15.02
CA ILE A 99 -10.50 -10.87 16.16
C ILE A 99 -9.77 -10.12 17.27
N GLY A 100 -9.51 -8.84 17.06
CA GLY A 100 -8.86 -7.94 18.01
C GLY A 100 -8.65 -6.56 17.42
N PRO A 101 -8.10 -5.62 18.17
CA PRO A 101 -7.76 -4.31 17.65
C PRO A 101 -6.85 -4.43 16.42
N LEU A 102 -7.24 -3.80 15.31
CA LEU A 102 -6.49 -3.80 14.05
C LEU A 102 -6.14 -5.19 13.49
N THR A 103 -6.77 -6.26 14.02
CA THR A 103 -6.41 -7.65 13.73
C THR A 103 -7.57 -8.38 13.06
N TYR A 104 -7.31 -8.92 11.89
CA TYR A 104 -8.30 -9.54 11.03
C TYR A 104 -7.88 -10.95 10.65
N LEU A 105 -8.84 -11.86 10.61
CA LEU A 105 -8.61 -13.25 10.22
C LEU A 105 -9.65 -13.68 9.19
N ARG A 106 -9.19 -14.25 8.11
CA ARG A 106 -10.05 -14.78 7.06
C ARG A 106 -10.74 -16.07 7.50
N ALA A 107 -12.06 -16.12 7.40
CA ALA A 107 -12.88 -17.28 7.67
C ALA A 107 -13.58 -17.77 6.39
N ALA A 108 -13.54 -19.07 6.14
CA ALA A 108 -14.29 -19.65 5.02
C ALA A 108 -15.80 -19.63 5.32
N VAL A 109 -16.58 -19.38 4.27
CA VAL A 109 -18.05 -19.40 4.37
C VAL A 109 -18.64 -20.32 3.32
N GLY A 110 -19.80 -20.91 3.64
CA GLY A 110 -20.65 -21.59 2.69
C GLY A 110 -21.88 -20.73 2.39
N ILE A 111 -22.11 -20.40 1.13
CA ILE A 111 -23.26 -19.60 0.71
C ILE A 111 -24.43 -20.55 0.43
N LYS A 112 -25.58 -20.28 1.03
CA LYS A 112 -26.84 -20.97 0.77
C LYS A 112 -27.67 -20.20 -0.24
N GLU A 113 -27.78 -18.89 -0.06
CA GLU A 113 -28.62 -18.03 -0.88
C GLU A 113 -28.09 -16.59 -0.86
N VAL A 114 -28.31 -15.87 -1.94
CA VAL A 114 -28.12 -14.41 -2.01
C VAL A 114 -29.46 -13.82 -2.46
N ASN A 115 -30.04 -12.95 -1.64
CA ASN A 115 -31.34 -12.35 -1.96
C ASN A 115 -31.17 -11.06 -2.81
N GLU A 116 -32.29 -10.53 -3.27
CA GLU A 116 -32.35 -9.31 -4.09
C GLU A 116 -31.82 -8.04 -3.39
N TYR A 117 -31.69 -8.05 -2.07
CA TYR A 117 -31.17 -6.95 -1.24
C TYR A 117 -29.69 -7.09 -0.93
N ASN A 118 -28.95 -7.95 -1.65
CA ASN A 118 -27.55 -8.25 -1.40
C ASN A 118 -27.25 -8.81 0.00
N VAL A 119 -28.23 -9.44 0.62
CA VAL A 119 -28.04 -10.18 1.87
C VAL A 119 -27.71 -11.64 1.52
N VAL A 120 -26.62 -12.11 2.08
CA VAL A 120 -26.12 -13.48 1.89
C VAL A 120 -26.52 -14.32 3.09
N ILE A 121 -27.22 -15.43 2.84
CA ILE A 121 -27.53 -16.43 3.84
C ILE A 121 -26.46 -17.50 3.79
N LEU A 122 -25.85 -17.79 4.92
CA LEU A 122 -24.75 -18.74 5.03
C LEU A 122 -25.27 -20.10 5.53
N SER A 123 -24.79 -21.18 4.91
CA SER A 123 -24.92 -22.55 5.41
C SER A 123 -23.80 -22.92 6.39
N SER A 124 -22.67 -22.19 6.36
CA SER A 124 -21.54 -22.34 7.28
C SER A 124 -20.71 -21.07 7.30
N GLY A 125 -20.06 -20.79 8.43
CA GLY A 125 -19.23 -19.59 8.59
C GLY A 125 -19.17 -19.10 10.03
N PRO A 126 -18.79 -17.84 10.25
CA PRO A 126 -18.75 -17.25 11.59
C PRO A 126 -20.17 -17.17 12.19
N PRO A 127 -20.31 -17.39 13.50
CA PRO A 127 -21.60 -17.34 14.17
C PRO A 127 -22.20 -15.92 14.20
N ALA A 128 -23.50 -15.84 14.47
CA ALA A 128 -24.17 -14.56 14.69
C ALA A 128 -23.47 -13.76 15.80
N GLY A 129 -23.38 -12.45 15.62
CA GLY A 129 -22.65 -11.54 16.52
C GLY A 129 -21.17 -11.40 16.22
N THR A 130 -20.60 -12.19 15.30
CA THR A 130 -19.23 -11.97 14.82
C THR A 130 -19.19 -10.71 13.98
N GLU A 131 -18.19 -9.87 14.22
CA GLU A 131 -17.93 -8.67 13.43
C GLU A 131 -17.14 -9.05 12.17
N VAL A 132 -17.62 -8.64 10.99
CA VAL A 132 -17.02 -8.91 9.70
C VAL A 132 -16.79 -7.61 8.92
N VAL A 133 -15.72 -7.57 8.14
CA VAL A 133 -15.34 -6.40 7.34
C VAL A 133 -16.21 -6.33 6.08
N THR A 134 -16.79 -5.15 5.81
CA THR A 134 -17.62 -4.87 4.62
C THR A 134 -16.96 -3.89 3.66
N VAL A 135 -16.20 -2.92 4.18
CA VAL A 135 -15.37 -2.03 3.37
C VAL A 135 -13.90 -2.28 3.74
N GLY A 136 -13.03 -2.45 2.75
CA GLY A 136 -11.63 -2.81 2.97
C GLY A 136 -11.35 -4.33 2.96
N ALA A 137 -12.36 -5.17 2.73
CA ALA A 137 -12.15 -6.63 2.70
C ALA A 137 -11.24 -7.08 1.54
N ILE A 138 -11.34 -6.44 0.38
CA ILE A 138 -10.48 -6.71 -0.79
C ILE A 138 -9.05 -6.23 -0.54
N GLU A 139 -8.88 -5.10 0.13
CA GLU A 139 -7.58 -4.55 0.51
C GLU A 139 -6.88 -5.48 1.51
N LEU A 140 -7.60 -6.00 2.50
CA LEU A 140 -7.07 -7.01 3.42
C LEU A 140 -6.66 -8.29 2.68
N TRP A 141 -7.47 -8.73 1.72
CA TRP A 141 -7.15 -9.89 0.89
C TRP A 141 -5.90 -9.66 0.05
N GLY A 142 -5.77 -8.48 -0.58
CA GLY A 142 -4.59 -8.08 -1.32
C GLY A 142 -3.35 -8.05 -0.45
N THR A 143 -3.45 -7.48 0.75
CA THR A 143 -2.37 -7.41 1.74
C THR A 143 -1.91 -8.80 2.18
N GLU A 144 -2.85 -9.70 2.50
CA GLU A 144 -2.53 -11.09 2.86
C GLU A 144 -1.76 -11.79 1.74
N LEU A 145 -2.19 -11.63 0.48
CA LEU A 145 -1.53 -12.25 -0.67
C LEU A 145 -0.15 -11.66 -0.97
N GLU A 146 -0.02 -10.34 -0.89
CA GLU A 146 1.24 -9.64 -1.19
C GLU A 146 2.33 -10.00 -0.18
N ILE A 147 2.01 -9.96 1.11
CA ILE A 147 2.99 -10.28 2.16
C ILE A 147 3.31 -11.77 2.15
N ALA A 148 2.30 -12.65 2.01
CA ALA A 148 2.53 -14.10 1.92
C ALA A 148 3.38 -14.50 0.70
N GLY A 149 3.33 -13.73 -0.39
CA GLY A 149 4.13 -13.99 -1.60
C GLY A 149 5.59 -13.54 -1.52
N LYS A 150 5.99 -12.85 -0.46
CA LYS A 150 7.36 -12.36 -0.24
C LYS A 150 8.24 -13.35 0.57
N HIS A 151 7.70 -14.50 0.97
CA HIS A 151 8.40 -15.53 1.77
C HIS A 151 8.65 -16.80 0.99
#